data_110b7f8e9f9bb84335e7e197de073a4e
#
_entry.id   110b7f8e9f9bb84335e7e197de073a4e
#
_cell.length_a   1.000
_cell.length_b   1.000
_cell.length_c   1.000
_cell.angle_alpha   90.00
_cell.angle_beta   90.00
_cell.angle_gamma   90.00
#
_symmetry.space_group_name_H-M   'P 1'
#
loop_
_entity.id
_entity.type
_entity.pdbx_description
1 polymer ?
#
loop_
_entity_poly.entity_id
_entity_poly.type
_entity_poly.pdbx_seq_one_letter_code
_entity_poly.pdbx_strand_id
1 'polypeptide(L)'
;LHWPEYRPKWRRGMASKERMTMYGNMHPVTNSESIDALSNCFVAHHPDAAAWVPGSPQSPHIAKWVRFSPAKIRYVGGFGDEHFIGSVDMDLYRSVEPGLNEHRAPGLYMQTA
;
A
#
# COMPACT_ATOMS: atom_id res chain seq x y z
N LEU A 1 -18.64 -0.69 9.43
CA LEU A 1 -19.70 -1.11 8.53
C LEU A 1 -19.74 -2.62 8.47
N HIS A 2 -20.71 -3.19 9.16
CA HIS A 2 -20.96 -4.63 9.12
C HIS A 2 -21.77 -4.94 7.87
N TRP A 3 -21.14 -5.52 6.88
CA TRP A 3 -21.83 -5.94 5.67
C TRP A 3 -22.50 -7.29 5.93
N PRO A 4 -23.77 -7.47 5.53
CA PRO A 4 -24.39 -8.78 5.62
C PRO A 4 -23.60 -9.81 4.81
N GLU A 5 -23.51 -11.03 5.30
CA GLU A 5 -22.79 -12.13 4.67
C GLU A 5 -23.25 -12.38 3.22
N TYR A 6 -24.50 -12.06 2.94
CA TYR A 6 -25.08 -12.16 1.61
C TYR A 6 -25.00 -10.82 0.89
N ARG A 7 -24.07 -10.72 -0.07
CA ARG A 7 -24.05 -9.62 -1.03
C ARG A 7 -24.57 -10.10 -2.38
N PRO A 8 -25.41 -9.34 -3.07
CA PRO A 8 -25.74 -9.60 -4.45
C PRO A 8 -24.48 -9.77 -5.30
N LYS A 9 -24.49 -10.70 -6.25
CA LYS A 9 -23.31 -11.03 -7.08
C LYS A 9 -22.71 -9.80 -7.77
N TRP A 10 -23.54 -8.85 -8.19
CA TRP A 10 -23.08 -7.62 -8.85
C TRP A 10 -22.30 -6.69 -7.92
N ARG A 11 -22.52 -6.74 -6.61
CA ARG A 11 -21.75 -5.99 -5.62
C ARG A 11 -20.37 -6.62 -5.33
N ARG A 12 -20.11 -7.79 -5.84
CA ARG A 12 -18.82 -8.49 -5.68
C ARG A 12 -17.81 -8.17 -6.80
N GLY A 13 -18.24 -7.42 -7.80
CA GLY A 13 -17.38 -7.01 -8.90
C GLY A 13 -16.29 -6.03 -8.48
N MET A 14 -15.29 -5.84 -9.34
CA MET A 14 -14.17 -4.91 -9.10
C MET A 14 -14.65 -3.46 -8.87
N ALA A 15 -15.73 -3.05 -9.50
CA ALA A 15 -16.28 -1.71 -9.38
C ALA A 15 -16.83 -1.40 -7.97
N SER A 16 -17.21 -2.42 -7.19
CA SER A 16 -17.69 -2.25 -5.82
C SER A 16 -16.58 -2.25 -4.77
N LYS A 17 -15.35 -2.58 -5.16
CA LYS A 17 -14.20 -2.58 -4.26
C LYS A 17 -13.68 -1.17 -4.04
N GLU A 18 -13.18 -0.97 -2.85
CA GLU A 18 -12.53 0.28 -2.49
C GLU A 18 -11.30 0.53 -3.34
N ARG A 19 -11.14 1.77 -3.75
CA ARG A 19 -10.02 2.23 -4.55
C ARG A 19 -9.54 3.56 -4.01
N MET A 20 -8.25 3.77 -4.04
CA MET A 20 -7.69 5.08 -3.69
C MET A 20 -6.64 5.50 -4.71
N THR A 21 -6.53 6.81 -4.88
CA THR A 21 -5.44 7.45 -5.61
C THR A 21 -4.71 8.35 -4.66
N MET A 22 -3.41 8.15 -4.55
CA MET A 22 -2.54 8.99 -3.74
C MET A 22 -1.72 9.90 -4.66
N TYR A 23 -1.71 11.18 -4.31
CA TYR A 23 -0.89 12.20 -4.96
C TYR A 23 0.20 12.63 -3.99
N GLY A 24 1.42 12.72 -4.45
CA GLY A 24 2.52 13.12 -3.59
C GLY A 24 3.85 13.12 -4.31
N ASN A 25 4.92 13.09 -3.54
CA ASN A 25 6.28 13.15 -4.04
C ASN A 25 7.02 11.84 -3.80
N MET A 26 7.88 11.49 -4.74
CA MET A 26 8.79 10.36 -4.63
C MET A 26 10.18 10.85 -4.29
N HIS A 27 10.81 10.19 -3.34
CA HIS A 27 12.17 10.47 -2.89
C HIS A 27 13.01 9.21 -3.05
N PRO A 28 14.08 9.24 -3.87
CA PRO A 28 14.98 8.09 -3.98
C PRO A 28 15.62 7.73 -2.63
N VAL A 29 15.69 6.45 -2.35
CA VAL A 29 16.42 5.94 -1.19
C VAL A 29 17.87 5.70 -1.62
N THR A 30 18.80 6.42 -1.02
CA THR A 30 20.23 6.39 -1.39
C THR A 30 21.11 5.73 -0.35
N ASN A 31 20.64 5.60 0.88
CA ASN A 31 21.38 4.98 1.97
C ASN A 31 21.42 3.45 1.78
N SER A 32 22.62 2.87 1.72
CA SER A 32 22.80 1.44 1.47
C SER A 32 22.17 0.55 2.54
N GLU A 33 22.25 0.94 3.78
CA GLU A 33 21.66 0.22 4.91
C GLU A 33 20.12 0.16 4.79
N SER A 34 19.51 1.28 4.40
CA SER A 34 18.06 1.34 4.14
C SER A 34 17.67 0.52 2.92
N ILE A 35 18.46 0.52 1.87
CA ILE A 35 18.24 -0.30 0.66
C ILE A 35 18.24 -1.77 1.01
N ASP A 36 19.22 -2.24 1.79
CA ASP A 36 19.30 -3.63 2.21
C ASP A 36 18.12 -4.03 3.10
N ALA A 37 17.75 -3.19 4.05
CA ALA A 37 16.59 -3.42 4.91
C ALA A 37 15.28 -3.50 4.14
N LEU A 38 15.06 -2.61 3.18
CA LEU A 38 13.88 -2.63 2.31
C LEU A 38 13.83 -3.88 1.43
N SER A 39 14.95 -4.24 0.83
CA SER A 39 15.05 -5.42 -0.02
C SER A 39 14.78 -6.70 0.77
N ASN A 40 15.35 -6.83 1.95
CA ASN A 40 15.11 -7.97 2.83
C ASN A 40 13.66 -8.07 3.29
N CYS A 41 13.07 -6.95 3.67
CA CYS A 41 11.66 -6.89 4.06
C CYS A 41 10.74 -7.28 2.89
N PHE A 42 11.01 -6.75 1.71
CA PHE A 42 10.19 -7.04 0.52
C PHE A 42 10.29 -8.50 0.11
N VAL A 43 11.47 -9.08 0.08
CA VAL A 43 11.69 -10.49 -0.26
C VAL A 43 11.06 -11.42 0.78
N ALA A 44 11.05 -11.04 2.05
CA ALA A 44 10.37 -11.83 3.09
C ALA A 44 8.87 -12.01 2.81
N HIS A 45 8.23 -11.02 2.20
CA HIS A 45 6.81 -11.06 1.83
C HIS A 45 6.56 -11.54 0.40
N HIS A 46 7.54 -11.35 -0.47
CA HIS A 46 7.50 -11.69 -1.88
C HIS A 46 8.77 -12.45 -2.26
N PRO A 47 8.88 -13.75 -1.92
CA PRO A 47 10.11 -14.53 -2.16
C PRO A 47 10.54 -14.60 -3.63
N ASP A 48 9.59 -14.52 -4.55
CA ASP A 48 9.82 -14.48 -5.99
C ASP A 48 10.54 -13.21 -6.45
N ALA A 49 10.53 -12.16 -5.64
CA ALA A 49 11.19 -10.91 -5.94
C ALA A 49 12.72 -10.93 -5.74
N ALA A 50 13.27 -11.96 -5.13
CA ALA A 50 14.69 -12.03 -4.80
C ALA A 50 15.61 -11.81 -6.01
N ALA A 51 15.17 -12.23 -7.19
CA ALA A 51 15.96 -12.12 -8.42
C ALA A 51 15.94 -10.70 -9.04
N TRP A 52 15.05 -9.82 -8.62
CA TRP A 52 14.85 -8.53 -9.30
C TRP A 52 14.74 -7.29 -8.37
N VAL A 53 14.88 -7.47 -7.06
CA VAL A 53 14.99 -6.31 -6.15
C VAL A 53 16.21 -5.45 -6.46
N PRO A 54 16.20 -4.15 -6.13
CA PRO A 54 17.35 -3.28 -6.31
C PRO A 54 18.63 -3.87 -5.71
N GLY A 55 19.69 -3.89 -6.50
CA GLY A 55 20.98 -4.47 -6.09
C GLY A 55 21.14 -5.97 -6.34
N SER A 56 20.10 -6.67 -6.80
CA SER A 56 20.26 -8.08 -7.19
C SER A 56 21.14 -8.21 -8.43
N PRO A 57 22.21 -9.03 -8.39
CA PRO A 57 23.08 -9.24 -9.55
C PRO A 57 22.39 -10.00 -10.69
N GLN A 58 21.26 -10.62 -10.42
CA GLN A 58 20.47 -11.38 -11.41
C GLN A 58 19.38 -10.54 -12.07
N SER A 59 19.18 -9.30 -11.61
CA SER A 59 18.12 -8.46 -12.15
C SER A 59 18.43 -8.03 -13.58
N PRO A 60 17.53 -8.31 -14.53
CA PRO A 60 17.66 -7.81 -15.90
C PRO A 60 17.33 -6.31 -16.01
N HIS A 61 16.85 -5.70 -14.95
CA HIS A 61 16.39 -4.33 -14.91
C HIS A 61 17.12 -3.51 -13.86
N ILE A 62 17.30 -2.23 -14.14
CA ILE A 62 17.76 -1.27 -13.14
C ILE A 62 16.53 -0.84 -12.32
N ALA A 63 16.53 -1.21 -11.07
CA ALA A 63 15.47 -0.86 -10.12
C ALA A 63 16.03 0.00 -8.98
N LYS A 64 15.18 0.85 -8.42
CA LYS A 64 15.53 1.71 -7.28
C LYS A 64 14.39 1.70 -6.26
N TRP A 65 14.76 1.76 -4.99
CA TRP A 65 13.80 2.06 -3.95
C TRP A 65 13.49 3.54 -3.92
N VAL A 66 12.22 3.86 -3.82
CA VAL A 66 11.73 5.23 -3.62
C VAL A 66 10.78 5.25 -2.44
N ARG A 67 10.85 6.34 -1.67
CA ARG A 67 9.86 6.64 -0.64
C ARG A 67 8.80 7.56 -1.23
N PHE A 68 7.56 7.16 -1.12
CA PHE A 68 6.43 8.00 -1.51
C PHE A 68 5.90 8.77 -0.30
N SER A 69 5.81 10.08 -0.41
CA SER A 69 5.21 10.96 0.59
C SER A 69 3.87 11.47 0.07
N PRO A 70 2.74 10.92 0.56
CA PRO A 70 1.43 11.36 0.09
C PRO A 70 1.09 12.75 0.62
N ALA A 71 0.53 13.59 -0.24
CA ALA A 71 0.02 14.91 0.10
C ALA A 71 -1.50 14.99 -0.02
N LYS A 72 -2.09 14.15 -0.84
CA LYS A 72 -3.54 14.10 -1.07
C LYS A 72 -3.97 12.68 -1.36
N ILE A 73 -5.09 12.27 -0.80
CA ILE A 73 -5.72 10.99 -1.07
C ILE A 73 -7.13 11.22 -1.59
N ARG A 74 -7.45 10.61 -2.72
CA ARG A 74 -8.80 10.49 -3.23
C ARG A 74 -9.27 9.05 -3.05
N TYR A 75 -10.41 8.90 -2.44
CA TYR A 75 -11.00 7.60 -2.11
C TYR A 75 -12.31 7.39 -2.86
N VAL A 76 -12.50 6.21 -3.37
CA VAL A 76 -13.76 5.76 -3.96
C VAL A 76 -14.11 4.41 -3.33
N GLY A 77 -15.18 4.37 -2.56
CA GLY A 77 -15.66 3.15 -1.91
C GLY A 77 -17.15 2.96 -2.06
N GLY A 78 -17.57 1.71 -2.13
CA GLY A 78 -18.97 1.35 -2.33
C GLY A 78 -19.43 1.41 -3.78
N PHE A 79 -20.74 1.25 -3.98
CA PHE A 79 -21.37 1.27 -5.30
C PHE A 79 -22.86 1.67 -5.17
N GLY A 80 -23.32 2.47 -6.12
CA GLY A 80 -24.72 2.91 -6.15
C GLY A 80 -25.07 3.86 -5.00
N ASP A 81 -26.10 3.54 -4.27
CA ASP A 81 -26.63 4.31 -3.14
C ASP A 81 -25.78 4.23 -1.86
N GLU A 82 -24.92 3.22 -1.77
CA GLU A 82 -23.97 3.03 -0.67
C GLU A 82 -22.54 3.28 -1.15
N HIS A 83 -22.16 4.54 -1.28
CA HIS A 83 -20.83 4.91 -1.76
C HIS A 83 -20.28 6.13 -1.03
N PHE A 84 -18.96 6.22 -1.05
CA PHE A 84 -18.23 7.44 -0.71
C PHE A 84 -17.24 7.73 -1.84
N ILE A 85 -17.29 8.94 -2.35
CA ILE A 85 -16.35 9.46 -3.33
C ILE A 85 -15.86 10.81 -2.83
N GLY A 86 -14.59 10.93 -2.56
CA GLY A 86 -14.05 12.18 -2.07
C GLY A 86 -12.60 12.12 -1.64
N SER A 87 -12.15 13.21 -1.09
CA SER A 87 -10.80 13.32 -0.51
C SER A 87 -10.81 12.86 0.94
N VAL A 88 -9.74 12.17 1.34
CA VAL A 88 -9.47 11.82 2.73
C VAL A 88 -8.52 12.86 3.30
N ASP A 89 -8.87 13.40 4.46
CA ASP A 89 -8.00 14.32 5.18
C ASP A 89 -6.69 13.62 5.57
N MET A 90 -5.55 14.27 5.27
CA MET A 90 -4.23 13.68 5.50
C MET A 90 -3.89 13.53 6.98
N ASP A 91 -4.36 14.45 7.82
CA ASP A 91 -4.13 14.34 9.26
C ASP A 91 -4.94 13.19 9.85
N LEU A 92 -6.18 13.03 9.38
CA LEU A 92 -7.01 11.87 9.73
C LEU A 92 -6.33 10.56 9.28
N TYR A 93 -5.86 10.49 8.05
CA TYR A 93 -5.18 9.30 7.52
C TYR A 93 -3.95 8.93 8.35
N ARG A 94 -3.15 9.90 8.74
CA ARG A 94 -1.95 9.69 9.55
C ARG A 94 -2.25 9.34 11.00
N SER A 95 -3.40 9.76 11.52
CA SER A 95 -3.80 9.52 12.91
C SER A 95 -4.37 8.13 13.14
N VAL A 96 -4.83 7.46 12.08
CA VAL A 96 -5.42 6.12 12.20
C VAL A 96 -4.33 5.09 12.39
N GLU A 97 -4.37 4.40 13.52
CA GLU A 97 -3.53 3.24 13.74
C GLU A 97 -4.06 2.07 12.91
N PRO A 98 -3.17 1.37 12.20
CA PRO A 98 -3.58 0.19 11.48
C PRO A 98 -4.13 -0.84 12.46
N GLY A 99 -5.34 -1.32 12.22
CA GLY A 99 -5.92 -2.40 13.01
C GLY A 99 -5.03 -3.64 13.01
N LEU A 100 -5.06 -4.39 14.11
CA LEU A 100 -4.45 -5.71 14.18
C LEU A 100 -5.22 -6.64 13.24
N ASN A 101 -4.73 -6.76 12.03
CA ASN A 101 -5.29 -7.65 11.04
C ASN A 101 -4.49 -8.95 11.08
N GLU A 102 -5.16 -10.08 11.18
CA GLU A 102 -4.53 -11.41 11.20
C GLU A 102 -3.63 -11.68 9.99
N HIS A 103 -3.85 -10.94 8.91
CA HIS A 103 -3.06 -11.03 7.68
C HIS A 103 -1.87 -10.07 7.64
N ARG A 104 -1.60 -9.36 8.72
CA ARG A 104 -0.49 -8.43 8.76
C ARG A 104 0.79 -9.17 9.09
N ALA A 105 1.71 -9.20 8.16
CA ALA A 105 3.02 -9.75 8.43
C ALA A 105 3.71 -8.95 9.55
N PRO A 106 4.28 -9.62 10.56
CA PRO A 106 5.02 -8.96 11.63
C PRO A 106 6.17 -8.14 11.04
N GLY A 107 6.30 -6.87 11.43
CA GLY A 107 7.43 -6.02 11.07
C GLY A 107 7.20 -5.00 9.95
N LEU A 108 5.99 -4.92 9.37
CA LEU A 108 5.63 -3.85 8.43
C LEU A 108 5.20 -2.55 9.14
N TYR A 109 5.97 -2.13 10.11
CA TYR A 109 5.91 -0.75 10.54
C TYR A 109 6.91 0.04 9.70
N MET A 110 6.45 0.65 8.62
CA MET A 110 7.17 1.78 8.09
C MET A 110 7.08 2.86 9.16
N GLN A 111 8.15 3.04 9.92
CA GLN A 111 8.30 4.23 10.72
C GLN A 111 8.30 5.39 9.75
N THR A 112 7.24 6.16 9.77
CA THR A 112 7.24 7.50 9.22
C THR A 112 8.15 8.34 10.10
N ALA A 113 9.37 8.42 9.69
CA ALA A 113 10.22 9.48 10.22
C ALA A 113 9.86 10.79 9.55
#